data_0bdfb9702bba876656debc7dd8e1fec5
#
_entry.id   0bdfb9702bba876656debc7dd8e1fec5
#
_cell.length_a   1.000
_cell.length_b   1.000
_cell.length_c   1.000
_cell.angle_alpha   90.00
_cell.angle_beta   90.00
_cell.angle_gamma   90.00
#
_symmetry.space_group_name_H-M   'P 1'
#
loop_
_entity.id
_entity.type
_entity.pdbx_description
1 polymer ?
#
loop_
_entity_poly.entity_id
_entity_poly.type
_entity_poly.pdbx_seq_one_letter_code
_entity_poly.pdbx_strand_id
1 'polypeptide(L)'
;MATESLSSEVEVAGGRAAVVRTPWGKHALASVLFFLLGSEMFVLSPLLPVLANEFGISTARAAMSVSAFALTYATVSPLVAALADRWTRRTTIVAGACVFVAGETLSALAPSYEFLIAGRVLAGAGAALMGPAVWSYVTETAAATQRGRAVSRVSAFFAAGQILGVPAGAVVADTVSWRWVFAAIAIAAAVATVLVGLALTGETRVPPRNRSPRRVLAASAGLWRNHDFTLVVSANFFAQAARYATYTFAGALLLHRFGFDTSRLGLVGAAVGFGSMIGALVAGYLVDLFHRRDHDQFILNIGYGSLMIVGLYAATSSTIAWVCVAGWVVTFAAGAAYVGTGQEYLTATMGDLRAPAVSWNNSALYAGTAAGTALLGTTAPGSTQFTVLAVSFAATAVLSSALVTLHHRTGRRVDGPCV
;
A
#
# COMPACT_ATOMS: atom_id res chain seq x y z
N MET A 1 -60.00 -0.55 -39.01
CA MET A 1 -59.73 -1.98 -38.79
C MET A 1 -58.43 -2.06 -38.01
N ALA A 2 -58.63 -2.25 -36.81
CA ALA A 2 -57.96 -2.85 -35.66
C ALA A 2 -56.43 -2.96 -35.75
N THR A 3 -55.77 -2.10 -34.98
CA THR A 3 -54.40 -2.27 -34.43
C THR A 3 -54.56 -2.59 -32.97
N GLU A 4 -54.44 -3.85 -32.60
CA GLU A 4 -54.34 -4.29 -31.24
C GLU A 4 -52.92 -4.00 -30.72
N SER A 5 -52.87 -3.16 -29.72
CA SER A 5 -51.70 -2.87 -28.90
C SER A 5 -51.48 -4.00 -27.91
N LEU A 6 -50.39 -4.74 -28.07
CA LEU A 6 -49.87 -5.64 -27.03
C LEU A 6 -49.14 -4.81 -25.97
N SER A 7 -49.87 -4.41 -24.94
CA SER A 7 -49.31 -3.95 -23.68
C SER A 7 -48.88 -5.17 -22.86
N SER A 8 -47.59 -5.50 -22.87
CA SER A 8 -47.02 -6.44 -21.90
C SER A 8 -46.93 -5.74 -20.53
N GLU A 9 -47.86 -6.07 -19.67
CA GLU A 9 -47.79 -5.76 -18.24
C GLU A 9 -46.55 -6.46 -17.66
N VAL A 10 -45.53 -5.67 -17.35
CA VAL A 10 -44.45 -6.12 -16.46
C VAL A 10 -45.01 -6.00 -15.03
N GLU A 11 -45.42 -7.13 -14.49
CA GLU A 11 -45.78 -7.28 -13.09
C GLU A 11 -44.56 -6.97 -12.22
N VAL A 12 -44.47 -5.74 -11.74
CA VAL A 12 -43.47 -5.35 -10.76
C VAL A 12 -43.91 -5.92 -9.42
N ALA A 13 -43.41 -7.11 -9.10
CA ALA A 13 -43.54 -7.69 -7.78
C ALA A 13 -43.06 -6.67 -6.74
N GLY A 14 -43.96 -6.19 -5.90
CA GLY A 14 -43.75 -5.18 -4.85
C GLY A 14 -42.86 -5.67 -3.73
N GLY A 15 -41.61 -5.94 -4.00
CA GLY A 15 -40.53 -6.11 -3.02
C GLY A 15 -39.93 -4.75 -2.71
N ARG A 16 -40.21 -4.19 -1.52
CA ARG A 16 -39.47 -3.07 -0.97
C ARG A 16 -37.98 -3.40 -1.09
N ALA A 17 -37.26 -2.75 -1.99
CA ALA A 17 -35.82 -2.86 -2.07
C ALA A 17 -35.25 -2.56 -0.67
N ALA A 18 -34.70 -3.57 -0.01
CA ALA A 18 -34.10 -3.41 1.30
C ALA A 18 -33.00 -2.35 1.18
N VAL A 19 -33.17 -1.22 1.85
CA VAL A 19 -32.16 -0.15 1.86
C VAL A 19 -30.91 -0.72 2.49
N VAL A 20 -29.94 -1.08 1.65
CA VAL A 20 -28.62 -1.56 2.09
C VAL A 20 -27.96 -0.42 2.87
N ARG A 21 -27.94 -0.52 4.18
CA ARG A 21 -27.25 0.45 5.05
C ARG A 21 -25.80 0.03 5.20
N THR A 22 -24.90 0.97 4.92
CA THR A 22 -23.45 0.76 5.15
C THR A 22 -23.17 0.55 6.63
N PRO A 23 -22.54 -0.56 7.06
CA PRO A 23 -22.26 -0.85 8.46
C PRO A 23 -21.01 -0.11 8.94
N TRP A 24 -21.12 1.22 9.12
CA TRP A 24 -20.01 2.11 9.40
C TRP A 24 -19.16 1.71 10.63
N GLY A 25 -19.80 1.20 11.69
CA GLY A 25 -19.09 0.73 12.90
C GLY A 25 -18.20 -0.47 12.60
N LYS A 26 -18.71 -1.45 11.84
CA LYS A 26 -17.94 -2.63 11.43
C LYS A 26 -16.80 -2.25 10.48
N HIS A 27 -17.04 -1.29 9.55
CA HIS A 27 -15.99 -0.77 8.67
C HIS A 27 -14.90 -0.06 9.45
N ALA A 28 -15.25 0.80 10.42
CA ALA A 28 -14.28 1.48 11.27
C ALA A 28 -13.43 0.48 12.05
N LEU A 29 -14.07 -0.54 12.64
CA LEU A 29 -13.39 -1.58 13.39
C LEU A 29 -12.41 -2.37 12.51
N ALA A 30 -12.81 -2.80 11.32
CA ALA A 30 -11.92 -3.46 10.37
C ALA A 30 -10.78 -2.53 9.90
N SER A 31 -11.04 -1.21 9.81
CA SER A 31 -10.04 -0.21 9.42
C SER A 31 -8.97 0.02 10.48
N VAL A 32 -9.20 -0.34 11.75
CA VAL A 32 -8.16 -0.31 12.80
C VAL A 32 -6.96 -1.20 12.41
N LEU A 33 -7.20 -2.33 11.75
CA LEU A 33 -6.13 -3.19 11.24
C LEU A 33 -5.27 -2.45 10.19
N PHE A 34 -5.87 -1.55 9.39
CA PHE A 34 -5.13 -0.69 8.46
C PHE A 34 -4.33 0.41 9.16
N PHE A 35 -4.82 0.94 10.27
CA PHE A 35 -4.05 1.84 11.12
C PHE A 35 -2.77 1.14 11.61
N LEU A 36 -2.89 -0.10 12.08
CA LEU A 36 -1.74 -0.87 12.57
C LEU A 36 -0.77 -1.21 11.42
N LEU A 37 -1.26 -1.56 10.23
CA LEU A 37 -0.41 -1.76 9.05
C LEU A 37 0.31 -0.47 8.63
N GLY A 38 -0.37 0.68 8.72
CA GLY A 38 0.23 1.97 8.42
C GLY A 38 1.35 2.35 9.41
N SER A 39 1.14 2.07 10.71
CA SER A 39 2.15 2.25 11.75
C SER A 39 3.35 1.34 11.52
N GLU A 40 3.10 0.07 11.28
CA GLU A 40 4.08 -0.98 11.09
C GLU A 40 5.03 -0.71 9.93
N MET A 41 4.50 -0.26 8.80
CA MET A 41 5.28 -0.04 7.57
C MET A 41 6.36 1.04 7.72
N PHE A 42 6.15 2.00 8.61
CA PHE A 42 7.01 3.18 8.74
C PHE A 42 7.85 3.19 10.02
N VAL A 43 7.41 2.51 11.07
CA VAL A 43 8.09 2.53 12.37
C VAL A 43 9.49 1.92 12.32
N LEU A 44 9.74 1.02 11.39
CA LEU A 44 11.07 0.41 11.23
C LEU A 44 12.16 1.40 10.82
N SER A 45 11.84 2.48 10.09
CA SER A 45 12.84 3.48 9.69
C SER A 45 13.52 4.15 10.90
N PRO A 46 12.80 4.72 11.89
CA PRO A 46 13.41 5.23 13.11
C PRO A 46 14.03 4.14 14.00
N LEU A 47 13.56 2.90 13.94
CA LEU A 47 14.09 1.78 14.73
C LEU A 47 15.35 1.15 14.13
N LEU A 48 15.64 1.40 12.87
CA LEU A 48 16.73 0.72 12.16
C LEU A 48 18.09 0.87 12.84
N PRO A 49 18.51 2.08 13.28
CA PRO A 49 19.77 2.25 14.02
C PRO A 49 19.76 1.50 15.36
N VAL A 50 18.63 1.49 16.06
CA VAL A 50 18.47 0.80 17.35
C VAL A 50 18.64 -0.70 17.18
N LEU A 51 17.99 -1.29 16.17
CA LEU A 51 18.09 -2.73 15.85
C LEU A 51 19.53 -3.10 15.41
N ALA A 52 20.18 -2.26 14.60
CA ALA A 52 21.53 -2.48 14.16
C ALA A 52 22.51 -2.54 15.35
N ASN A 53 22.36 -1.61 16.30
CA ASN A 53 23.17 -1.56 17.51
C ASN A 53 22.88 -2.75 18.45
N GLU A 54 21.61 -3.05 18.72
CA GLU A 54 21.18 -4.13 19.62
C GLU A 54 21.73 -5.50 19.20
N PHE A 55 21.65 -5.80 17.90
CA PHE A 55 22.10 -7.08 17.35
C PHE A 55 23.57 -7.07 16.87
N GLY A 56 24.29 -5.97 16.99
CA GLY A 56 25.67 -5.85 16.53
C GLY A 56 25.85 -6.08 15.03
N ILE A 57 24.88 -5.65 14.22
CA ILE A 57 24.85 -5.86 12.76
C ILE A 57 24.89 -4.54 12.00
N SER A 58 25.19 -4.60 10.70
CA SER A 58 25.13 -3.41 9.85
C SER A 58 23.70 -2.91 9.66
N THR A 59 23.52 -1.61 9.40
CA THR A 59 22.22 -1.00 9.05
C THR A 59 21.61 -1.68 7.84
N ALA A 60 22.43 -2.08 6.86
CA ALA A 60 21.96 -2.83 5.69
C ALA A 60 21.36 -4.19 6.07
N ARG A 61 22.00 -4.93 6.99
CA ARG A 61 21.46 -6.19 7.49
C ARG A 61 20.20 -5.96 8.31
N ALA A 62 20.14 -4.94 9.16
CA ALA A 62 18.92 -4.59 9.88
C ALA A 62 17.76 -4.25 8.94
N ALA A 63 18.01 -3.55 7.82
CA ALA A 63 17.02 -3.20 6.80
C ALA A 63 16.40 -4.42 6.09
N MET A 64 17.08 -5.59 6.10
CA MET A 64 16.49 -6.83 5.58
C MET A 64 15.24 -7.28 6.34
N SER A 65 15.01 -6.77 7.56
CA SER A 65 13.75 -7.00 8.29
C SER A 65 12.54 -6.36 7.59
N VAL A 66 12.72 -5.21 6.94
CA VAL A 66 11.71 -4.59 6.07
C VAL A 66 11.52 -5.41 4.80
N SER A 67 12.64 -5.84 4.17
CA SER A 67 12.59 -6.66 2.96
C SER A 67 11.91 -8.00 3.21
N ALA A 68 12.13 -8.66 4.35
CA ALA A 68 11.52 -9.93 4.72
C ALA A 68 10.00 -9.82 4.79
N PHE A 69 9.48 -8.80 5.48
CA PHE A 69 8.05 -8.50 5.53
C PHE A 69 7.49 -8.22 4.12
N ALA A 70 8.12 -7.31 3.39
CA ALA A 70 7.64 -6.85 2.10
C ALA A 70 7.67 -7.96 1.04
N LEU A 71 8.74 -8.76 0.99
CA LEU A 71 8.87 -9.89 0.07
C LEU A 71 7.81 -10.96 0.37
N THR A 72 7.58 -11.26 1.65
CA THR A 72 6.55 -12.23 2.04
C THR A 72 5.17 -11.71 1.66
N TYR A 73 4.87 -10.44 1.92
CA TYR A 73 3.61 -9.84 1.48
C TYR A 73 3.45 -9.95 -0.05
N ALA A 74 4.47 -9.59 -0.82
CA ALA A 74 4.45 -9.60 -2.28
C ALA A 74 4.18 -10.99 -2.87
N THR A 75 4.75 -12.02 -2.27
CA THR A 75 4.62 -13.42 -2.74
C THR A 75 3.33 -14.08 -2.28
N VAL A 76 2.89 -13.82 -1.06
CA VAL A 76 1.70 -14.44 -0.46
C VAL A 76 0.41 -13.81 -0.98
N SER A 77 0.38 -12.49 -1.21
CA SER A 77 -0.85 -11.75 -1.58
C SER A 77 -1.56 -12.29 -2.84
N PRO A 78 -0.88 -12.59 -3.98
CA PRO A 78 -1.55 -13.16 -5.15
C PRO A 78 -2.07 -14.58 -4.92
N LEU A 79 -1.36 -15.37 -4.11
CA LEU A 79 -1.76 -16.74 -3.78
C LEU A 79 -3.02 -16.74 -2.93
N VAL A 80 -3.08 -15.84 -1.96
CA VAL A 80 -4.26 -15.68 -1.09
C VAL A 80 -5.45 -15.16 -1.87
N ALA A 81 -5.27 -14.22 -2.79
CA ALA A 81 -6.35 -13.72 -3.63
C ALA A 81 -7.05 -14.85 -4.40
N ALA A 82 -6.30 -15.88 -4.83
CA ALA A 82 -6.85 -17.05 -5.50
C ALA A 82 -7.59 -18.03 -4.55
N LEU A 83 -7.19 -18.07 -3.27
CA LEU A 83 -7.76 -18.98 -2.25
C LEU A 83 -8.87 -18.33 -1.44
N ALA A 84 -8.85 -17.02 -1.27
CA ALA A 84 -9.78 -16.25 -0.43
C ALA A 84 -11.24 -16.37 -0.87
N ASP A 85 -11.51 -16.69 -2.13
CA ASP A 85 -12.87 -16.95 -2.63
C ASP A 85 -13.54 -18.20 -2.01
N ARG A 86 -12.76 -19.05 -1.32
CA ARG A 86 -13.27 -20.25 -0.63
C ARG A 86 -13.68 -20.00 0.81
N TRP A 87 -13.18 -18.90 1.41
CA TRP A 87 -13.40 -18.56 2.81
C TRP A 87 -14.33 -17.35 2.93
N THR A 88 -14.98 -17.22 4.07
CA THR A 88 -15.73 -15.99 4.37
C THR A 88 -14.75 -14.83 4.58
N ARG A 89 -15.18 -13.61 4.30
CA ARG A 89 -14.33 -12.42 4.57
C ARG A 89 -13.90 -12.35 6.04
N ARG A 90 -14.82 -12.67 6.95
CA ARG A 90 -14.53 -12.80 8.39
C ARG A 90 -13.38 -13.77 8.65
N THR A 91 -13.47 -14.99 8.13
CA THR A 91 -12.44 -16.02 8.35
C THR A 91 -11.08 -15.57 7.83
N THR A 92 -11.03 -14.98 6.64
CA THR A 92 -9.77 -14.51 6.04
C THR A 92 -9.15 -13.35 6.84
N ILE A 93 -9.98 -12.37 7.27
CA ILE A 93 -9.50 -11.23 8.07
C ILE A 93 -8.97 -11.73 9.41
N VAL A 94 -9.75 -12.56 10.15
CA VAL A 94 -9.37 -13.05 11.47
C VAL A 94 -8.14 -13.95 11.38
N ALA A 95 -8.09 -14.90 10.45
CA ALA A 95 -6.93 -15.78 10.27
C ALA A 95 -5.66 -14.97 9.93
N GLY A 96 -5.76 -14.02 8.99
CA GLY A 96 -4.65 -13.14 8.64
C GLY A 96 -4.18 -12.28 9.81
N ALA A 97 -5.11 -11.71 10.57
CA ALA A 97 -4.80 -10.92 11.75
C ALA A 97 -4.17 -11.77 12.87
N CYS A 98 -4.61 -13.03 13.08
CA CYS A 98 -3.96 -13.94 14.02
C CYS A 98 -2.52 -14.26 13.62
N VAL A 99 -2.27 -14.50 12.33
CA VAL A 99 -0.91 -14.71 11.82
C VAL A 99 -0.05 -13.46 11.99
N PHE A 100 -0.64 -12.26 11.75
CA PHE A 100 0.03 -10.99 11.96
C PHE A 100 0.40 -10.78 13.44
N VAL A 101 -0.54 -11.01 14.36
CA VAL A 101 -0.31 -10.96 15.83
C VAL A 101 0.81 -11.91 16.25
N ALA A 102 0.82 -13.15 15.74
CA ALA A 102 1.88 -14.11 16.02
C ALA A 102 3.25 -13.60 15.53
N GLY A 103 3.30 -13.00 14.33
CA GLY A 103 4.53 -12.42 13.78
C GLY A 103 5.03 -11.22 14.58
N GLU A 104 4.15 -10.31 14.99
CA GLU A 104 4.49 -9.16 15.84
C GLU A 104 4.94 -9.60 17.24
N THR A 105 4.28 -10.61 17.81
CA THR A 105 4.68 -11.20 19.10
C THR A 105 6.06 -11.83 19.01
N LEU A 106 6.33 -12.59 17.93
CA LEU A 106 7.63 -13.19 17.70
C LEU A 106 8.71 -12.13 17.52
N SER A 107 8.40 -11.02 16.84
CA SER A 107 9.30 -9.87 16.67
C SER A 107 9.58 -9.19 18.01
N ALA A 108 8.56 -8.99 18.87
CA ALA A 108 8.70 -8.40 20.20
C ALA A 108 9.59 -9.23 21.14
N LEU A 109 9.47 -10.55 21.06
CA LEU A 109 10.18 -11.50 21.91
C LEU A 109 11.53 -11.96 21.31
N ALA A 110 11.95 -11.41 20.16
CA ALA A 110 13.11 -11.88 19.42
C ALA A 110 14.41 -11.82 20.26
N PRO A 111 15.03 -12.99 20.58
CA PRO A 111 16.31 -13.03 21.28
C PRO A 111 17.48 -12.83 20.33
N SER A 112 17.28 -13.06 19.04
CA SER A 112 18.29 -12.88 17.99
C SER A 112 17.69 -12.24 16.75
N TYR A 113 18.55 -11.77 15.86
CA TYR A 113 18.14 -11.16 14.59
C TYR A 113 17.37 -12.16 13.69
N GLU A 114 17.74 -13.43 13.68
CA GLU A 114 17.07 -14.48 12.92
C GLU A 114 15.62 -14.69 13.39
N PHE A 115 15.38 -14.62 14.70
CA PHE A 115 14.04 -14.65 15.26
C PHE A 115 13.22 -13.41 14.85
N LEU A 116 13.84 -12.22 14.83
CA LEU A 116 13.20 -11.03 14.31
C LEU A 116 12.80 -11.22 12.85
N ILE A 117 13.68 -11.72 11.98
CA ILE A 117 13.38 -12.00 10.58
C ILE A 117 12.23 -13.01 10.45
N ALA A 118 12.21 -14.08 11.23
CA ALA A 118 11.09 -15.04 11.23
C ALA A 118 9.75 -14.37 11.60
N GLY A 119 9.78 -13.50 12.63
CA GLY A 119 8.62 -12.68 13.00
C GLY A 119 8.15 -11.78 11.85
N ARG A 120 9.08 -11.13 11.15
CA ARG A 120 8.80 -10.26 10.00
C ARG A 120 8.17 -11.03 8.82
N VAL A 121 8.66 -12.21 8.53
CA VAL A 121 8.08 -13.11 7.52
C VAL A 121 6.65 -13.48 7.91
N LEU A 122 6.43 -13.87 9.15
CA LEU A 122 5.11 -14.27 9.62
C LEU A 122 4.13 -13.08 9.62
N ALA A 123 4.57 -11.91 10.10
CA ALA A 123 3.77 -10.67 10.06
C ALA A 123 3.41 -10.26 8.62
N GLY A 124 4.36 -10.35 7.69
CA GLY A 124 4.14 -10.09 6.26
C GLY A 124 3.10 -11.03 5.64
N ALA A 125 3.14 -12.32 5.98
CA ALA A 125 2.14 -13.30 5.55
C ALA A 125 0.75 -12.96 6.11
N GLY A 126 0.65 -12.63 7.40
CA GLY A 126 -0.61 -12.19 8.03
C GLY A 126 -1.19 -10.95 7.39
N ALA A 127 -0.36 -9.94 7.14
CA ALA A 127 -0.73 -8.70 6.46
C ALA A 127 -1.25 -8.94 5.03
N ALA A 128 -0.61 -9.86 4.29
CA ALA A 128 -1.00 -10.25 2.93
C ALA A 128 -2.37 -10.94 2.89
N LEU A 129 -2.74 -11.66 3.97
CA LEU A 129 -4.07 -12.27 4.09
C LEU A 129 -5.13 -11.21 4.47
N MET A 130 -4.88 -10.44 5.53
CA MET A 130 -5.93 -9.56 6.09
C MET A 130 -6.16 -8.30 5.25
N GLY A 131 -5.11 -7.70 4.68
CA GLY A 131 -5.21 -6.42 3.98
C GLY A 131 -6.23 -6.45 2.83
N PRO A 132 -6.04 -7.29 1.80
CA PRO A 132 -7.00 -7.41 0.69
C PRO A 132 -8.40 -7.85 1.16
N ALA A 133 -8.50 -8.67 2.22
CA ALA A 133 -9.77 -9.13 2.76
C ALA A 133 -10.58 -8.00 3.40
N VAL A 134 -9.94 -7.08 4.13
CA VAL A 134 -10.59 -5.88 4.68
C VAL A 134 -11.08 -4.97 3.57
N TRP A 135 -10.26 -4.74 2.53
CA TRP A 135 -10.66 -3.95 1.35
C TRP A 135 -11.89 -4.54 0.67
N SER A 136 -11.88 -5.86 0.42
CA SER A 136 -13.01 -6.58 -0.19
C SER A 136 -14.24 -6.48 0.70
N TYR A 137 -14.10 -6.71 1.99
CA TYR A 137 -15.22 -6.61 2.94
C TYR A 137 -15.89 -5.23 2.90
N VAL A 138 -15.09 -4.17 2.99
CA VAL A 138 -15.59 -2.79 3.00
C VAL A 138 -16.27 -2.42 1.67
N THR A 139 -15.70 -2.83 0.53
CA THR A 139 -16.28 -2.53 -0.79
C THR A 139 -17.54 -3.34 -1.11
N GLU A 140 -17.64 -4.58 -0.63
CA GLU A 140 -18.78 -5.47 -0.86
C GLU A 140 -19.99 -5.11 0.02
N THR A 141 -19.74 -4.64 1.26
CA THR A 141 -20.80 -4.34 2.23
C THR A 141 -21.23 -2.88 2.26
N ALA A 142 -20.50 -1.98 1.60
CA ALA A 142 -20.87 -0.59 1.45
C ALA A 142 -21.99 -0.41 0.42
N ALA A 143 -23.01 0.41 0.75
CA ALA A 143 -24.01 0.84 -0.21
C ALA A 143 -23.33 1.49 -1.43
N ALA A 144 -23.85 1.24 -2.63
CA ALA A 144 -23.25 1.69 -3.89
C ALA A 144 -22.90 3.19 -3.90
N THR A 145 -23.80 4.03 -3.38
CA THR A 145 -23.62 5.49 -3.26
C THR A 145 -22.59 5.91 -2.21
N GLN A 146 -22.19 5.01 -1.31
CA GLN A 146 -21.29 5.31 -0.18
C GLN A 146 -19.96 4.54 -0.28
N ARG A 147 -19.77 3.73 -1.33
CA ARG A 147 -18.58 2.89 -1.51
C ARG A 147 -17.28 3.70 -1.54
N GLY A 148 -17.25 4.80 -2.28
CA GLY A 148 -16.09 5.69 -2.32
C GLY A 148 -15.73 6.25 -0.92
N ARG A 149 -16.75 6.67 -0.15
CA ARG A 149 -16.57 7.17 1.20
C ARG A 149 -16.07 6.09 2.17
N ALA A 150 -16.52 4.85 2.02
CA ALA A 150 -16.05 3.71 2.81
C ALA A 150 -14.57 3.38 2.53
N VAL A 151 -14.19 3.33 1.25
CA VAL A 151 -12.80 3.13 0.80
C VAL A 151 -11.87 4.24 1.31
N SER A 152 -12.28 5.51 1.19
CA SER A 152 -11.50 6.65 1.68
C SER A 152 -11.26 6.58 3.20
N ARG A 153 -12.20 6.05 3.99
CA ARG A 153 -12.01 5.86 5.41
C ARG A 153 -10.94 4.82 5.74
N VAL A 154 -10.89 3.69 5.03
CA VAL A 154 -9.82 2.69 5.21
C VAL A 154 -8.45 3.32 4.92
N SER A 155 -8.35 4.09 3.82
CA SER A 155 -7.12 4.82 3.49
C SER A 155 -6.75 5.85 4.55
N ALA A 156 -7.74 6.56 5.12
CA ALA A 156 -7.51 7.53 6.19
C ALA A 156 -6.98 6.86 7.48
N PHE A 157 -7.47 5.66 7.83
CA PHE A 157 -6.94 4.90 8.96
C PHE A 157 -5.49 4.49 8.72
N PHE A 158 -5.15 4.04 7.51
CA PHE A 158 -3.77 3.73 7.14
C PHE A 158 -2.85 4.96 7.26
N ALA A 159 -3.28 6.10 6.73
CA ALA A 159 -2.54 7.35 6.86
C ALA A 159 -2.42 7.83 8.33
N ALA A 160 -3.49 7.67 9.12
CA ALA A 160 -3.45 7.97 10.55
C ALA A 160 -2.43 7.10 11.30
N GLY A 161 -2.29 5.82 10.90
CA GLY A 161 -1.23 4.93 11.41
C GLY A 161 0.17 5.46 11.13
N GLN A 162 0.41 5.97 9.93
CA GLN A 162 1.69 6.60 9.59
C GLN A 162 1.94 7.88 10.41
N ILE A 163 0.93 8.73 10.54
CA ILE A 163 1.07 10.05 11.18
C ILE A 163 1.19 9.94 12.71
N LEU A 164 0.44 9.04 13.33
CA LEU A 164 0.33 8.91 14.79
C LEU A 164 1.12 7.71 15.33
N GLY A 165 1.06 6.58 14.64
CA GLY A 165 1.67 5.34 15.11
C GLY A 165 3.19 5.38 15.06
N VAL A 166 3.78 6.03 14.06
CA VAL A 166 5.25 6.11 13.93
C VAL A 166 5.89 6.95 15.04
N PRO A 167 5.44 8.18 15.32
CA PRO A 167 6.00 8.93 16.44
C PRO A 167 5.71 8.28 17.79
N ALA A 168 4.53 7.70 17.97
CA ALA A 168 4.24 6.96 19.20
C ALA A 168 5.17 5.76 19.38
N GLY A 169 5.42 4.98 18.33
CA GLY A 169 6.38 3.88 18.35
C GLY A 169 7.81 4.34 18.58
N ALA A 170 8.22 5.45 17.97
CA ALA A 170 9.56 6.02 18.17
C ALA A 170 9.79 6.48 19.62
N VAL A 171 8.80 7.12 20.24
CA VAL A 171 8.85 7.51 21.66
C VAL A 171 8.93 6.27 22.56
N VAL A 172 8.12 5.25 22.32
CA VAL A 172 8.18 4.00 23.08
C VAL A 172 9.54 3.31 22.94
N ALA A 173 10.10 3.30 21.72
CA ALA A 173 11.42 2.72 21.50
C ALA A 173 12.54 3.46 22.21
N ASP A 174 12.44 4.79 22.27
CA ASP A 174 13.44 5.68 22.89
C ASP A 174 13.37 5.63 24.42
N THR A 175 12.16 5.57 25.00
CA THR A 175 11.95 5.65 26.46
C THR A 175 11.93 4.29 27.17
N VAL A 176 11.54 3.23 26.47
CA VAL A 176 11.39 1.89 27.08
C VAL A 176 12.23 0.86 26.32
N SER A 177 11.80 0.44 25.13
CA SER A 177 12.51 -0.49 24.25
C SER A 177 11.77 -0.64 22.91
N TRP A 178 12.52 -0.90 21.85
CA TRP A 178 11.97 -1.25 20.54
C TRP A 178 11.04 -2.49 20.59
N ARG A 179 11.28 -3.42 21.51
CA ARG A 179 10.43 -4.61 21.71
C ARG A 179 9.00 -4.26 22.05
N TRP A 180 8.79 -3.21 22.84
CA TRP A 180 7.47 -2.74 23.22
C TRP A 180 6.69 -2.12 22.06
N VAL A 181 7.37 -1.66 21.00
CA VAL A 181 6.70 -1.19 19.77
C VAL A 181 5.97 -2.35 19.10
N PHE A 182 6.67 -3.47 18.89
CA PHE A 182 6.05 -4.67 18.32
C PHE A 182 5.00 -5.29 19.26
N ALA A 183 5.28 -5.31 20.58
CA ALA A 183 4.33 -5.79 21.57
C ALA A 183 3.03 -4.95 21.56
N ALA A 184 3.13 -3.64 21.50
CA ALA A 184 1.97 -2.74 21.44
C ALA A 184 1.14 -2.98 20.17
N ILE A 185 1.80 -3.14 19.01
CA ILE A 185 1.13 -3.50 17.75
C ILE A 185 0.46 -4.87 17.87
N ALA A 186 1.14 -5.87 18.44
CA ALA A 186 0.59 -7.21 18.65
C ALA A 186 -0.66 -7.19 19.56
N ILE A 187 -0.60 -6.49 20.68
CA ILE A 187 -1.73 -6.37 21.63
C ILE A 187 -2.90 -5.65 20.95
N ALA A 188 -2.65 -4.51 20.31
CA ALA A 188 -3.69 -3.75 19.61
C ALA A 188 -4.32 -4.56 18.48
N ALA A 189 -3.50 -5.31 17.71
CA ALA A 189 -3.97 -6.19 16.65
C ALA A 189 -4.78 -7.38 17.23
N ALA A 190 -4.37 -7.96 18.35
CA ALA A 190 -5.12 -9.03 19.02
C ALA A 190 -6.50 -8.56 19.47
N VAL A 191 -6.56 -7.41 20.12
CA VAL A 191 -7.83 -6.77 20.53
C VAL A 191 -8.71 -6.49 19.31
N ALA A 192 -8.16 -5.86 18.28
CA ALA A 192 -8.89 -5.59 17.03
C ALA A 192 -9.39 -6.88 16.38
N THR A 193 -8.60 -7.96 16.38
CA THR A 193 -8.97 -9.27 15.82
C THR A 193 -10.16 -9.88 16.55
N VAL A 194 -10.15 -9.85 17.88
CA VAL A 194 -11.28 -10.34 18.69
C VAL A 194 -12.54 -9.53 18.38
N LEU A 195 -12.44 -8.21 18.41
CA LEU A 195 -13.59 -7.31 18.18
C LEU A 195 -14.14 -7.48 16.75
N VAL A 196 -13.28 -7.58 15.73
CA VAL A 196 -13.67 -7.86 14.34
C VAL A 196 -14.33 -9.24 14.25
N GLY A 197 -13.74 -10.25 14.87
CA GLY A 197 -14.29 -11.61 14.92
C GLY A 197 -15.70 -11.66 15.51
N LEU A 198 -15.96 -10.90 16.58
CA LEU A 198 -17.27 -10.80 17.21
C LEU A 198 -18.26 -9.95 16.38
N ALA A 199 -17.81 -8.81 15.83
CA ALA A 199 -18.67 -7.91 15.08
C ALA A 199 -19.14 -8.48 13.72
N LEU A 200 -18.32 -9.32 13.08
CA LEU A 200 -18.61 -9.94 11.78
C LEU A 200 -19.32 -11.32 11.89
N THR A 201 -19.81 -11.69 13.10
CA THR A 201 -20.63 -12.89 13.26
C THR A 201 -21.96 -12.73 12.52
N GLY A 202 -22.39 -13.79 11.82
CA GLY A 202 -23.67 -13.80 11.10
C GLY A 202 -23.63 -13.21 9.68
N GLU A 203 -22.49 -12.74 9.21
CA GLU A 203 -22.38 -12.33 7.80
C GLU A 203 -22.37 -13.56 6.89
N THR A 204 -23.37 -13.60 6.02
CA THR A 204 -23.59 -14.66 5.05
C THR A 204 -22.36 -14.82 4.13
N ARG A 205 -22.00 -16.06 3.87
CA ARG A 205 -21.06 -16.42 2.80
C ARG A 205 -21.43 -15.63 1.54
N VAL A 206 -20.52 -14.80 1.06
CA VAL A 206 -20.49 -14.49 -0.37
C VAL A 206 -20.39 -15.88 -1.04
N PRO A 207 -21.38 -16.27 -1.88
CA PRO A 207 -21.33 -17.60 -2.49
C PRO A 207 -19.98 -17.74 -3.17
N PRO A 208 -19.24 -18.85 -2.94
CA PRO A 208 -17.96 -19.03 -3.57
C PRO A 208 -18.18 -18.93 -5.08
N ARG A 209 -17.57 -17.94 -5.71
CA ARG A 209 -17.46 -17.92 -7.16
C ARG A 209 -16.76 -19.23 -7.51
N ASN A 210 -17.48 -20.15 -8.14
CA ASN A 210 -17.04 -21.52 -8.42
C ASN A 210 -15.94 -21.51 -9.53
N ARG A 211 -14.94 -20.62 -9.35
CA ARG A 211 -13.79 -20.49 -10.22
C ARG A 211 -12.66 -21.34 -9.64
N SER A 212 -12.19 -22.31 -10.41
CA SER A 212 -10.98 -23.07 -10.06
C SER A 212 -9.82 -22.11 -9.77
N PRO A 213 -9.07 -22.23 -8.65
CA PRO A 213 -7.92 -21.38 -8.36
C PRO A 213 -6.90 -21.33 -9.50
N ARG A 214 -6.72 -22.45 -10.21
CA ARG A 214 -5.86 -22.52 -11.41
C ARG A 214 -6.36 -21.60 -12.51
N ARG A 215 -7.68 -21.49 -12.72
CA ARG A 215 -8.26 -20.57 -13.73
C ARG A 215 -8.11 -19.11 -13.31
N VAL A 216 -8.24 -18.80 -12.02
CA VAL A 216 -8.03 -17.44 -11.50
C VAL A 216 -6.57 -17.05 -11.66
N LEU A 217 -5.63 -17.92 -11.31
CA LEU A 217 -4.19 -17.69 -11.49
C LEU A 217 -3.82 -17.58 -12.97
N ALA A 218 -4.36 -18.44 -13.83
CA ALA A 218 -4.09 -18.37 -15.28
C ALA A 218 -4.66 -17.10 -15.92
N ALA A 219 -5.88 -16.69 -15.54
CA ALA A 219 -6.48 -15.44 -16.00
C ALA A 219 -5.67 -14.23 -15.50
N SER A 220 -5.22 -14.25 -14.25
CA SER A 220 -4.40 -13.18 -13.68
C SER A 220 -3.00 -13.13 -14.30
N ALA A 221 -2.41 -14.28 -14.65
CA ALA A 221 -1.16 -14.32 -15.41
C ALA A 221 -1.31 -13.74 -16.83
N GLY A 222 -2.50 -13.85 -17.43
CA GLY A 222 -2.83 -13.23 -18.71
C GLY A 222 -2.74 -11.70 -18.72
N LEU A 223 -2.89 -11.04 -17.55
CA LEU A 223 -2.74 -9.58 -17.41
C LEU A 223 -1.35 -9.09 -17.84
N TRP A 224 -0.30 -9.88 -17.60
CA TRP A 224 1.08 -9.53 -17.98
C TRP A 224 1.31 -9.47 -19.49
N ARG A 225 0.35 -9.94 -20.31
CA ARG A 225 0.37 -9.74 -21.78
C ARG A 225 -0.22 -8.39 -22.17
N ASN A 226 -0.93 -7.72 -21.29
CA ASN A 226 -1.42 -6.37 -21.52
C ASN A 226 -0.27 -5.40 -21.28
N HIS A 227 0.10 -4.65 -22.32
CA HIS A 227 1.23 -3.74 -22.31
C HIS A 227 1.07 -2.62 -21.27
N ASP A 228 -0.10 -1.99 -21.23
CA ASP A 228 -0.38 -0.91 -20.28
C ASP A 228 -0.37 -1.40 -18.84
N PHE A 229 -0.97 -2.57 -18.58
CA PHE A 229 -0.90 -3.19 -17.26
C PHE A 229 0.55 -3.39 -16.81
N THR A 230 1.38 -3.98 -17.67
CA THR A 230 2.78 -4.27 -17.37
C THR A 230 3.58 -2.99 -17.11
N LEU A 231 3.39 -1.96 -17.92
CA LEU A 231 4.07 -0.67 -17.75
C LEU A 231 3.63 0.03 -16.46
N VAL A 232 2.32 0.08 -16.16
CA VAL A 232 1.79 0.73 -14.95
C VAL A 232 2.24 0.02 -13.68
N VAL A 233 2.20 -1.31 -13.67
CA VAL A 233 2.65 -2.11 -12.51
C VAL A 233 4.16 -1.99 -12.32
N SER A 234 4.95 -1.97 -13.41
CA SER A 234 6.40 -1.72 -13.35
C SER A 234 6.71 -0.31 -12.86
N ALA A 235 5.97 0.70 -13.33
CA ALA A 235 6.11 2.07 -12.86
C ALA A 235 5.87 2.18 -11.36
N ASN A 236 4.82 1.54 -10.84
CA ASN A 236 4.50 1.50 -9.43
C ASN A 236 5.55 0.73 -8.60
N PHE A 237 6.12 -0.37 -9.13
CA PHE A 237 7.24 -1.09 -8.52
C PHE A 237 8.44 -0.16 -8.31
N PHE A 238 8.87 0.55 -9.34
CA PHE A 238 10.02 1.45 -9.27
C PHE A 238 9.74 2.69 -8.42
N ALA A 239 8.53 3.25 -8.48
CA ALA A 239 8.12 4.36 -7.60
C ALA A 239 8.16 3.95 -6.12
N GLN A 240 7.79 2.72 -5.82
CA GLN A 240 7.83 2.20 -4.45
C GLN A 240 9.26 1.88 -4.00
N ALA A 241 10.10 1.33 -4.88
CA ALA A 241 11.53 1.16 -4.63
C ALA A 241 12.21 2.52 -4.38
N ALA A 242 11.88 3.55 -5.15
CA ALA A 242 12.39 4.89 -4.94
C ALA A 242 11.99 5.46 -3.57
N ARG A 243 10.73 5.32 -3.18
CA ARG A 243 10.14 5.98 -2.03
C ARG A 243 10.37 5.21 -0.71
N TYR A 244 9.81 4.01 -0.62
CA TYR A 244 9.81 3.24 0.64
C TYR A 244 11.16 2.60 0.95
N ALA A 245 11.83 2.04 -0.07
CA ALA A 245 13.12 1.44 0.16
C ALA A 245 14.17 2.47 0.59
N THR A 246 14.17 3.65 -0.04
CA THR A 246 15.07 4.73 0.36
C THR A 246 14.74 5.25 1.76
N TYR A 247 13.44 5.42 2.07
CA TYR A 247 12.99 5.87 3.40
C TYR A 247 13.34 4.87 4.50
N THR A 248 13.46 3.58 4.22
CA THR A 248 13.93 2.59 5.20
C THR A 248 15.24 3.03 5.84
N PHE A 249 16.13 3.65 5.08
CA PHE A 249 17.42 4.13 5.57
C PHE A 249 17.40 5.58 6.10
N ALA A 250 16.23 6.26 6.06
CA ALA A 250 16.13 7.68 6.47
C ALA A 250 16.53 7.88 7.93
N GLY A 251 16.11 6.96 8.82
CA GLY A 251 16.50 7.00 10.23
C GLY A 251 18.01 6.97 10.44
N ALA A 252 18.69 6.03 9.78
CA ALA A 252 20.13 5.91 9.86
C ALA A 252 20.86 7.12 9.24
N LEU A 253 20.36 7.64 8.11
CA LEU A 253 20.91 8.82 7.46
C LEU A 253 20.79 10.06 8.33
N LEU A 254 19.61 10.32 8.91
CA LEU A 254 19.34 11.49 9.73
C LEU A 254 20.08 11.44 11.08
N LEU A 255 20.17 10.25 11.69
CA LEU A 255 20.98 10.05 12.89
C LEU A 255 22.46 10.34 12.61
N HIS A 256 23.03 9.73 11.56
CA HIS A 256 24.45 9.87 11.26
C HIS A 256 24.83 11.30 10.83
N ARG A 257 23.97 11.97 10.04
CA ARG A 257 24.28 13.29 9.48
C ARG A 257 23.95 14.45 10.40
N PHE A 258 22.88 14.33 11.19
CA PHE A 258 22.34 15.43 12.00
C PHE A 258 22.18 15.10 13.48
N GLY A 259 22.49 13.86 13.91
CA GLY A 259 22.37 13.46 15.32
C GLY A 259 20.93 13.38 15.81
N PHE A 260 19.96 13.08 14.93
CA PHE A 260 18.55 12.94 15.32
C PHE A 260 18.38 11.71 16.21
N ASP A 261 17.79 11.91 17.39
CA ASP A 261 17.34 10.84 18.27
C ASP A 261 16.11 10.11 17.69
N THR A 262 15.76 8.97 18.26
CA THR A 262 14.64 8.14 17.79
C THR A 262 13.32 8.89 17.82
N SER A 263 13.10 9.73 18.84
CA SER A 263 11.89 10.55 18.98
C SER A 263 11.75 11.58 17.85
N ARG A 264 12.84 12.28 17.49
CA ARG A 264 12.86 13.21 16.33
C ARG A 264 12.64 12.47 15.02
N LEU A 265 13.21 11.29 14.87
CA LEU A 265 12.97 10.43 13.68
C LEU A 265 11.49 10.04 13.56
N GLY A 266 10.81 9.82 14.71
CA GLY A 266 9.38 9.62 14.75
C GLY A 266 8.56 10.80 14.22
N LEU A 267 8.95 12.04 14.57
CA LEU A 267 8.33 13.26 14.04
C LEU A 267 8.54 13.43 12.54
N VAL A 268 9.71 13.06 12.02
CA VAL A 268 9.95 13.00 10.58
C VAL A 268 8.99 12.00 9.91
N GLY A 269 8.78 10.84 10.53
CA GLY A 269 7.80 9.84 10.06
C GLY A 269 6.38 10.39 10.00
N ALA A 270 5.95 11.15 11.03
CA ALA A 270 4.66 11.83 11.03
C ALA A 270 4.53 12.85 9.89
N ALA A 271 5.56 13.69 9.68
CA ALA A 271 5.59 14.67 8.60
C ALA A 271 5.51 14.00 7.22
N VAL A 272 6.21 12.89 7.03
CA VAL A 272 6.17 12.06 5.82
C VAL A 272 4.79 11.45 5.60
N GLY A 273 4.16 10.92 6.66
CA GLY A 273 2.79 10.41 6.62
C GLY A 273 1.79 11.50 6.22
N PHE A 274 1.93 12.69 6.78
CA PHE A 274 1.10 13.86 6.44
C PHE A 274 1.30 14.28 4.98
N GLY A 275 2.55 14.29 4.50
CA GLY A 275 2.87 14.50 3.08
C GLY A 275 2.17 13.50 2.17
N SER A 276 2.21 12.20 2.52
CA SER A 276 1.50 11.15 1.76
C SER A 276 0.00 11.39 1.69
N MET A 277 -0.62 11.82 2.79
CA MET A 277 -2.05 12.13 2.86
C MET A 277 -2.40 13.30 1.94
N ILE A 278 -1.64 14.40 2.01
CA ILE A 278 -1.84 15.56 1.12
C ILE A 278 -1.67 15.14 -0.34
N GLY A 279 -0.61 14.41 -0.67
CA GLY A 279 -0.36 13.94 -2.02
C GLY A 279 -1.49 13.11 -2.59
N ALA A 280 -2.04 12.18 -1.81
CA ALA A 280 -3.18 11.36 -2.22
C ALA A 280 -4.45 12.19 -2.46
N LEU A 281 -4.73 13.20 -1.62
CA LEU A 281 -5.87 14.11 -1.78
C LEU A 281 -5.73 14.97 -3.05
N VAL A 282 -4.55 15.54 -3.25
CA VAL A 282 -4.24 16.36 -4.45
C VAL A 282 -4.35 15.53 -5.72
N ALA A 283 -3.85 14.28 -5.69
CA ALA A 283 -3.94 13.38 -6.83
C ALA A 283 -5.39 13.10 -7.23
N GLY A 284 -6.26 12.77 -6.27
CA GLY A 284 -7.69 12.54 -6.56
C GLY A 284 -8.34 13.75 -7.26
N TYR A 285 -8.10 14.95 -6.74
CA TYR A 285 -8.62 16.17 -7.34
C TYR A 285 -8.09 16.44 -8.78
N LEU A 286 -6.77 16.24 -8.98
CA LEU A 286 -6.15 16.47 -10.29
C LEU A 286 -6.55 15.41 -11.32
N VAL A 287 -6.68 14.14 -10.92
CA VAL A 287 -7.17 13.08 -11.81
C VAL A 287 -8.60 13.38 -12.27
N ASP A 288 -9.49 13.78 -11.37
CA ASP A 288 -10.85 14.19 -11.72
C ASP A 288 -10.88 15.38 -12.70
N LEU A 289 -9.98 16.35 -12.49
CA LEU A 289 -9.85 17.52 -13.36
C LEU A 289 -9.35 17.14 -14.76
N PHE A 290 -8.39 16.21 -14.85
CA PHE A 290 -7.83 15.73 -16.12
C PHE A 290 -8.87 14.91 -16.89
N HIS A 291 -9.61 14.03 -16.21
CA HIS A 291 -10.71 13.28 -16.84
C HIS A 291 -11.79 14.20 -17.43
N ARG A 292 -12.18 15.26 -16.71
CA ARG A 292 -13.14 16.25 -17.23
C ARG A 292 -12.65 17.00 -18.48
N ARG A 293 -11.34 17.06 -18.70
CA ARG A 293 -10.70 17.72 -19.85
C ARG A 293 -10.23 16.77 -20.94
N ASP A 294 -10.55 15.48 -20.84
CA ASP A 294 -10.10 14.41 -21.74
C ASP A 294 -8.57 14.35 -21.92
N HIS A 295 -7.85 14.66 -20.82
CA HIS A 295 -6.39 14.57 -20.79
C HIS A 295 -5.94 13.22 -20.21
N ASP A 296 -4.78 12.74 -20.71
CA ASP A 296 -4.15 11.53 -20.19
C ASP A 296 -3.60 11.77 -18.77
N GLN A 297 -4.11 11.01 -17.81
CA GLN A 297 -3.70 11.12 -16.40
C GLN A 297 -2.23 10.74 -16.15
N PHE A 298 -1.57 9.99 -17.06
CA PHE A 298 -0.15 9.65 -16.91
C PHE A 298 0.79 10.84 -17.13
N ILE A 299 0.32 11.94 -17.71
CA ILE A 299 1.04 13.22 -17.69
C ILE A 299 1.25 13.71 -16.25
N LEU A 300 0.26 13.53 -15.38
CA LEU A 300 0.39 13.82 -13.95
C LEU A 300 1.46 12.93 -13.31
N ASN A 301 1.53 11.65 -13.68
CA ASN A 301 2.54 10.74 -13.15
C ASN A 301 3.97 11.15 -13.54
N ILE A 302 4.17 11.69 -14.74
CA ILE A 302 5.47 12.27 -15.13
C ILE A 302 5.82 13.44 -14.20
N GLY A 303 4.87 14.33 -13.92
CA GLY A 303 5.05 15.45 -13.00
C GLY A 303 5.34 15.00 -11.57
N TYR A 304 4.55 14.06 -11.04
CA TYR A 304 4.75 13.50 -9.69
C TYR A 304 6.10 12.78 -9.58
N GLY A 305 6.47 11.97 -10.57
CA GLY A 305 7.74 11.27 -10.59
C GLY A 305 8.93 12.23 -10.64
N SER A 306 8.84 13.31 -11.43
CA SER A 306 9.86 14.36 -11.47
C SER A 306 10.00 15.08 -10.12
N LEU A 307 8.88 15.38 -9.46
CA LEU A 307 8.88 15.97 -8.12
C LEU A 307 9.47 15.00 -7.08
N MET A 308 9.21 13.70 -7.23
CA MET A 308 9.81 12.65 -6.38
C MET A 308 11.33 12.58 -6.56
N ILE A 309 11.85 12.75 -7.78
CA ILE A 309 13.31 12.82 -8.05
C ILE A 309 13.93 14.00 -7.29
N VAL A 310 13.34 15.20 -7.39
CA VAL A 310 13.82 16.40 -6.68
C VAL A 310 13.78 16.19 -5.17
N GLY A 311 12.68 15.64 -4.66
CA GLY A 311 12.52 15.32 -3.23
C GLY A 311 13.56 14.32 -2.74
N LEU A 312 13.78 13.23 -3.48
CA LEU A 312 14.79 12.20 -3.13
C LEU A 312 16.20 12.79 -3.13
N TYR A 313 16.55 13.57 -4.15
CA TYR A 313 17.85 14.24 -4.18
C TYR A 313 18.05 15.15 -2.97
N ALA A 314 17.07 15.99 -2.65
CA ALA A 314 17.11 16.85 -1.47
C ALA A 314 17.22 16.03 -0.16
N ALA A 315 16.42 14.95 -0.05
CA ALA A 315 16.38 14.10 1.13
C ALA A 315 17.69 13.34 1.39
N THR A 316 18.40 12.92 0.33
CA THR A 316 19.57 12.06 0.46
C THR A 316 20.91 12.80 0.37
N SER A 317 20.96 13.98 -0.28
CA SER A 317 22.21 14.72 -0.50
C SER A 317 22.36 16.00 0.32
N SER A 318 21.27 16.60 0.83
CA SER A 318 21.33 17.86 1.56
C SER A 318 22.13 17.75 2.87
N THR A 319 22.92 18.79 3.15
CA THR A 319 23.60 18.99 4.43
C THR A 319 22.79 19.82 5.43
N ILE A 320 21.61 20.27 5.04
CA ILE A 320 20.70 21.08 5.85
C ILE A 320 19.52 20.21 6.29
N ALA A 321 19.36 20.02 7.59
CA ALA A 321 18.38 19.08 8.16
C ALA A 321 16.93 19.34 7.70
N TRP A 322 16.45 20.58 7.72
CA TRP A 322 15.08 20.89 7.31
C TRP A 322 14.84 20.69 5.80
N VAL A 323 15.87 20.87 4.95
CA VAL A 323 15.80 20.57 3.51
C VAL A 323 15.70 19.05 3.29
N CYS A 324 16.48 18.29 4.05
CA CYS A 324 16.43 16.83 4.03
C CYS A 324 15.02 16.32 4.42
N VAL A 325 14.46 16.83 5.52
CA VAL A 325 13.09 16.47 5.97
C VAL A 325 12.04 16.90 4.95
N ALA A 326 12.11 18.12 4.44
CA ALA A 326 11.22 18.59 3.40
C ALA A 326 11.29 17.73 2.12
N GLY A 327 12.49 17.30 1.74
CA GLY A 327 12.71 16.35 0.65
C GLY A 327 11.97 15.03 0.86
N TRP A 328 11.99 14.47 2.07
CA TRP A 328 11.21 13.28 2.41
C TRP A 328 9.70 13.52 2.29
N VAL A 329 9.20 14.63 2.82
CA VAL A 329 7.77 14.99 2.73
C VAL A 329 7.32 15.13 1.28
N VAL A 330 8.11 15.83 0.44
CA VAL A 330 7.83 15.99 -0.99
C VAL A 330 7.86 14.64 -1.72
N THR A 331 8.86 13.81 -1.45
CA THR A 331 8.97 12.45 -2.02
C THR A 331 7.73 11.62 -1.72
N PHE A 332 7.24 11.67 -0.50
CA PHE A 332 6.08 10.87 -0.10
C PHE A 332 4.77 11.44 -0.58
N ALA A 333 4.63 12.77 -0.64
CA ALA A 333 3.47 13.41 -1.26
C ALA A 333 3.38 13.06 -2.75
N ALA A 334 4.46 13.28 -3.49
CA ALA A 334 4.53 12.97 -4.92
C ALA A 334 4.36 11.48 -5.21
N GLY A 335 5.01 10.61 -4.43
CA GLY A 335 4.92 9.17 -4.61
C GLY A 335 3.53 8.59 -4.25
N ALA A 336 2.84 9.15 -3.26
CA ALA A 336 1.45 8.76 -2.95
C ALA A 336 0.50 9.15 -4.09
N ALA A 337 0.67 10.34 -4.65
CA ALA A 337 -0.07 10.80 -5.83
C ALA A 337 0.20 9.89 -7.04
N TYR A 338 1.46 9.57 -7.29
CA TYR A 338 1.89 8.72 -8.39
C TYR A 338 1.25 7.33 -8.36
N VAL A 339 1.38 6.63 -7.22
CA VAL A 339 0.84 5.28 -7.05
C VAL A 339 -0.69 5.29 -7.07
N GLY A 340 -1.31 6.32 -6.47
CA GLY A 340 -2.76 6.50 -6.46
C GLY A 340 -3.35 6.61 -7.86
N THR A 341 -2.74 7.41 -8.73
CA THR A 341 -3.15 7.58 -10.14
C THR A 341 -3.01 6.27 -10.93
N GLY A 342 -1.91 5.53 -10.75
CA GLY A 342 -1.72 4.23 -11.40
C GLY A 342 -2.73 3.18 -10.92
N GLN A 343 -3.06 3.16 -9.63
CA GLN A 343 -4.05 2.25 -9.06
C GLN A 343 -5.48 2.58 -9.52
N GLU A 344 -5.82 3.85 -9.63
CA GLU A 344 -7.09 4.32 -10.17
C GLU A 344 -7.25 3.83 -11.62
N TYR A 345 -6.24 4.03 -12.48
CA TYR A 345 -6.25 3.56 -13.86
C TYR A 345 -6.49 2.06 -13.95
N LEU A 346 -5.76 1.23 -13.21
CA LEU A 346 -5.96 -0.23 -13.21
C LEU A 346 -7.36 -0.61 -12.74
N THR A 347 -7.92 0.14 -11.80
CA THR A 347 -9.26 -0.09 -11.27
C THR A 347 -10.34 0.27 -12.29
N ALA A 348 -10.12 1.31 -13.09
CA ALA A 348 -11.06 1.78 -14.11
C ALA A 348 -11.04 0.92 -15.37
N THR A 349 -9.84 0.48 -15.82
CA THR A 349 -9.67 -0.12 -17.16
C THR A 349 -9.70 -1.65 -17.19
N MET A 350 -9.43 -2.35 -16.08
CA MET A 350 -9.27 -3.81 -16.06
C MET A 350 -10.59 -4.61 -15.93
N GLY A 351 -11.75 -3.96 -15.97
CA GLY A 351 -13.06 -4.61 -16.01
C GLY A 351 -13.22 -5.76 -15.00
N ASP A 352 -13.52 -6.97 -15.51
CA ASP A 352 -13.68 -8.18 -14.67
C ASP A 352 -12.38 -8.66 -14.01
N LEU A 353 -11.24 -8.24 -14.51
CA LEU A 353 -9.91 -8.57 -13.95
C LEU A 353 -9.39 -7.51 -12.96
N ARG A 354 -10.24 -6.55 -12.55
CA ARG A 354 -9.89 -5.48 -11.61
C ARG A 354 -9.28 -6.02 -10.31
N ALA A 355 -9.90 -6.99 -9.68
CA ALA A 355 -9.39 -7.53 -8.40
C ALA A 355 -8.02 -8.22 -8.54
N PRO A 356 -7.79 -9.11 -9.53
CA PRO A 356 -6.46 -9.61 -9.84
C PRO A 356 -5.44 -8.52 -10.18
N ALA A 357 -5.81 -7.50 -10.96
CA ALA A 357 -4.92 -6.41 -11.34
C ALA A 357 -4.45 -5.60 -10.13
N VAL A 358 -5.36 -5.23 -9.23
CA VAL A 358 -5.03 -4.55 -7.96
C VAL A 358 -4.15 -5.42 -7.06
N SER A 359 -4.41 -6.73 -7.00
CA SER A 359 -3.59 -7.67 -6.22
C SER A 359 -2.15 -7.74 -6.75
N TRP A 360 -1.95 -7.87 -8.06
CA TRP A 360 -0.63 -7.84 -8.68
C TRP A 360 0.07 -6.50 -8.49
N ASN A 361 -0.66 -5.39 -8.61
CA ASN A 361 -0.11 -4.06 -8.34
C ASN A 361 0.38 -3.94 -6.90
N ASN A 362 -0.41 -4.38 -5.91
CA ASN A 362 0.02 -4.39 -4.51
C ASN A 362 1.25 -5.28 -4.30
N SER A 363 1.29 -6.46 -4.92
CA SER A 363 2.47 -7.33 -4.87
C SER A 363 3.70 -6.65 -5.45
N ALA A 364 3.56 -5.94 -6.57
CA ALA A 364 4.66 -5.19 -7.18
C ALA A 364 5.14 -4.03 -6.28
N LEU A 365 4.24 -3.33 -5.59
CA LEU A 365 4.60 -2.29 -4.62
C LEU A 365 5.49 -2.85 -3.51
N TYR A 366 5.09 -3.96 -2.89
CA TYR A 366 5.87 -4.59 -1.83
C TYR A 366 7.16 -5.23 -2.36
N ALA A 367 7.13 -5.84 -3.55
CA ALA A 367 8.33 -6.36 -4.21
C ALA A 367 9.33 -5.24 -4.52
N GLY A 368 8.84 -4.07 -4.96
CA GLY A 368 9.66 -2.86 -5.16
C GLY A 368 10.33 -2.39 -3.87
N THR A 369 9.57 -2.38 -2.76
CA THR A 369 10.13 -2.07 -1.44
C THR A 369 11.24 -3.08 -1.07
N ALA A 370 10.99 -4.38 -1.19
CA ALA A 370 11.93 -5.42 -0.82
C ALA A 370 13.21 -5.37 -1.67
N ALA A 371 13.06 -5.35 -3.00
CA ALA A 371 14.19 -5.32 -3.92
C ALA A 371 15.00 -4.01 -3.81
N GLY A 372 14.29 -2.88 -3.72
CA GLY A 372 14.93 -1.58 -3.55
C GLY A 372 15.70 -1.49 -2.24
N THR A 373 15.15 -1.98 -1.12
CA THR A 373 15.84 -2.01 0.18
C THR A 373 17.08 -2.89 0.13
N ALA A 374 17.01 -4.07 -0.49
CA ALA A 374 18.14 -4.96 -0.66
C ALA A 374 19.26 -4.32 -1.51
N LEU A 375 18.90 -3.67 -2.61
CA LEU A 375 19.87 -2.99 -3.50
C LEU A 375 20.48 -1.76 -2.83
N LEU A 376 19.69 -0.89 -2.20
CA LEU A 376 20.18 0.28 -1.48
C LEU A 376 21.08 -0.10 -0.29
N GLY A 377 20.80 -1.24 0.35
CA GLY A 377 21.63 -1.78 1.43
C GLY A 377 23.06 -2.17 1.01
N THR A 378 23.35 -2.28 -0.30
CA THR A 378 24.72 -2.49 -0.81
C THR A 378 25.55 -1.21 -0.82
N THR A 379 24.93 -0.06 -0.55
CA THR A 379 25.56 1.26 -0.56
C THR A 379 25.46 1.92 0.82
N ALA A 380 26.37 2.81 1.16
CA ALA A 380 26.29 3.55 2.43
C ALA A 380 25.17 4.60 2.36
N PRO A 381 24.24 4.66 3.35
CA PRO A 381 23.18 5.66 3.39
C PRO A 381 23.71 7.09 3.28
N GLY A 382 23.20 7.88 2.34
CA GLY A 382 23.64 9.25 2.09
C GLY A 382 24.91 9.40 1.25
N SER A 383 25.49 8.31 0.75
CA SER A 383 26.55 8.36 -0.27
C SER A 383 26.00 8.80 -1.62
N THR A 384 26.89 9.25 -2.51
CA THR A 384 26.53 9.57 -3.90
C THR A 384 25.92 8.35 -4.60
N GLN A 385 26.47 7.16 -4.39
CA GLN A 385 25.94 5.91 -4.98
C GLN A 385 24.55 5.61 -4.49
N PHE A 386 24.25 5.77 -3.19
CA PHE A 386 22.92 5.62 -2.61
C PHE A 386 21.93 6.58 -3.26
N THR A 387 22.31 7.87 -3.37
CA THR A 387 21.46 8.90 -3.99
C THR A 387 21.19 8.62 -5.47
N VAL A 388 22.22 8.27 -6.24
CA VAL A 388 22.09 7.93 -7.66
C VAL A 388 21.15 6.73 -7.85
N LEU A 389 21.31 5.68 -7.04
CA LEU A 389 20.45 4.50 -7.11
C LEU A 389 18.99 4.83 -6.78
N ALA A 390 18.74 5.61 -5.70
CA ALA A 390 17.41 6.04 -5.32
C ALA A 390 16.72 6.88 -6.41
N VAL A 391 17.45 7.83 -6.99
CA VAL A 391 16.98 8.69 -8.10
C VAL A 391 16.74 7.87 -9.36
N SER A 392 17.59 6.87 -9.66
CA SER A 392 17.42 5.99 -10.81
C SER A 392 16.12 5.19 -10.75
N PHE A 393 15.69 4.72 -9.57
CA PHE A 393 14.39 4.08 -9.43
C PHE A 393 13.25 5.05 -9.78
N ALA A 394 13.29 6.30 -9.29
CA ALA A 394 12.28 7.30 -9.62
C ALA A 394 12.29 7.67 -11.11
N ALA A 395 13.46 7.80 -11.72
CA ALA A 395 13.60 8.06 -13.15
C ALA A 395 13.02 6.90 -13.99
N THR A 396 13.25 5.66 -13.60
CA THR A 396 12.66 4.48 -14.27
C THR A 396 11.13 4.48 -14.17
N ALA A 397 10.58 4.88 -13.03
CA ALA A 397 9.14 5.05 -12.87
C ALA A 397 8.58 6.13 -13.82
N VAL A 398 9.26 7.26 -13.94
CA VAL A 398 8.91 8.34 -14.89
C VAL A 398 8.95 7.86 -16.33
N LEU A 399 10.02 7.16 -16.72
CA LEU A 399 10.16 6.60 -18.07
C LEU A 399 9.03 5.61 -18.38
N SER A 400 8.68 4.73 -17.45
CA SER A 400 7.57 3.80 -17.62
C SER A 400 6.23 4.53 -17.83
N SER A 401 5.96 5.60 -17.07
CA SER A 401 4.75 6.43 -17.26
C SER A 401 4.77 7.19 -18.59
N ALA A 402 5.93 7.67 -19.03
CA ALA A 402 6.08 8.32 -20.34
C ALA A 402 5.78 7.35 -21.49
N LEU A 403 6.20 6.08 -21.37
CA LEU A 403 5.90 5.04 -22.35
C LEU A 403 4.39 4.75 -22.41
N VAL A 404 3.67 4.71 -21.27
CA VAL A 404 2.20 4.59 -21.27
C VAL A 404 1.56 5.76 -22.01
N THR A 405 1.98 6.99 -21.71
CA THR A 405 1.47 8.20 -22.40
C THR A 405 1.70 8.16 -23.89
N LEU A 406 2.88 7.71 -24.34
CA LEU A 406 3.22 7.56 -25.74
C LEU A 406 2.35 6.49 -26.42
N HIS A 407 2.15 5.35 -25.76
CA HIS A 407 1.30 4.27 -26.26
C HIS A 407 -0.15 4.75 -26.47
N HIS A 408 -0.72 5.47 -25.52
CA HIS A 408 -2.07 6.04 -25.64
C HIS A 408 -2.17 7.05 -26.80
N ARG A 409 -1.14 7.89 -27.00
CA ARG A 409 -1.13 8.86 -28.11
C ARG A 409 -1.01 8.20 -29.48
N THR A 410 -0.26 7.13 -29.61
CA THR A 410 -0.11 6.38 -30.88
C THR A 410 -1.37 5.59 -31.20
N GLY A 411 -2.02 4.94 -30.21
CA GLY A 411 -3.29 4.25 -30.38
C GLY A 411 -4.40 5.19 -30.86
N ARG A 412 -4.55 6.37 -30.24
CA ARG A 412 -5.55 7.38 -30.67
C ARG A 412 -5.34 7.92 -32.10
N ARG A 413 -4.12 7.85 -32.65
CA ARG A 413 -3.83 8.25 -34.05
C ARG A 413 -4.24 7.20 -35.07
N VAL A 414 -4.25 5.94 -34.68
CA VAL A 414 -4.64 4.82 -35.57
C VAL A 414 -6.18 4.71 -35.68
N ASP A 415 -6.90 5.10 -34.61
CA ASP A 415 -8.37 5.11 -34.54
C ASP A 415 -8.96 6.49 -34.94
N GLY A 416 -8.21 7.34 -35.62
CA GLY A 416 -8.65 8.64 -36.10
C GLY A 416 -9.85 8.49 -37.08
N PRO A 417 -10.77 9.47 -37.15
CA PRO A 417 -12.02 9.34 -37.87
C PRO A 417 -11.74 9.01 -39.34
N CYS A 418 -12.22 7.86 -39.81
CA CYS A 418 -12.45 7.69 -41.24
C CYS A 418 -13.46 8.76 -41.65
N VAL A 419 -12.98 9.78 -42.36
CA VAL A 419 -13.79 10.83 -43.01
C VAL A 419 -14.58 10.20 -44.17
#